data_233b123220b8ef89ff778e4daf1abcf8
#
_entry.id   233b123220b8ef89ff778e4daf1abcf8
#
_cell.length_a   1.000
_cell.length_b   1.000
_cell.length_c   1.000
_cell.angle_alpha   90.00
_cell.angle_beta   90.00
_cell.angle_gamma   90.00
#
_symmetry.space_group_name_H-M   'P 1'
#
loop_
_entity.id
_entity.type
_entity.pdbx_description
1 polymer ?
#
loop_
_entity_poly.entity_id
_entity_poly.type
_entity_poly.pdbx_seq_one_letter_code
_entity_poly.pdbx_strand_id
1 'polypeptide(L)'
;MEREQDTARYIALALDLGAADAVPFTPDDIVFEPRTILKCMFGCEDWGKGPTCPSRTGSLMPWEYEPLLRRYRWGLIVHSPDKKTAQEASFAIEQRAFVDGYYLAFSMSDCACCPECVGLKGKPCAYPKKARPAFHSVGIDVFATARGMGLPIQTLASEDEPQNWYAAVWVE
;
A
#
# COMPACT_ATOMS: atom_id res chain seq x y z
N MET A 1 5.67 -25.60 0.24
CA MET A 1 6.04 -25.76 1.68
C MET A 1 6.61 -24.46 2.26
N GLU A 2 7.78 -23.98 1.78
CA GLU A 2 8.40 -22.76 2.35
C GLU A 2 7.52 -21.51 2.19
N ARG A 3 7.05 -21.21 0.98
CA ARG A 3 6.11 -20.10 0.71
C ARG A 3 4.85 -20.14 1.58
N GLU A 4 4.25 -21.30 1.76
CA GLU A 4 3.03 -21.45 2.56
C GLU A 4 3.29 -21.15 4.05
N GLN A 5 4.45 -21.58 4.57
CA GLN A 5 4.86 -21.29 5.94
C GLN A 5 5.12 -19.80 6.13
N ASP A 6 5.81 -19.16 5.18
CA ASP A 6 6.07 -17.73 5.21
C ASP A 6 4.80 -16.92 5.10
N THR A 7 3.88 -17.30 4.20
CA THR A 7 2.57 -16.67 4.07
C THR A 7 1.81 -16.72 5.40
N ALA A 8 1.70 -17.90 6.04
CA ALA A 8 1.03 -18.05 7.31
C ALA A 8 1.67 -17.20 8.42
N ARG A 9 2.99 -17.16 8.46
CA ARG A 9 3.76 -16.34 9.42
C ARG A 9 3.52 -14.85 9.23
N TYR A 10 3.49 -14.36 7.98
CA TYR A 10 3.26 -12.95 7.69
C TYR A 10 1.80 -12.55 7.96
N ILE A 11 0.84 -13.43 7.71
CA ILE A 11 -0.56 -13.22 8.11
C ILE A 11 -0.64 -13.08 9.63
N ALA A 12 -0.05 -14.01 10.38
CA ALA A 12 -0.03 -13.95 11.84
C ALA A 12 0.60 -12.64 12.34
N LEU A 13 1.74 -12.24 11.77
CA LEU A 13 2.40 -10.98 12.12
C LEU A 13 1.49 -9.77 11.88
N ALA A 14 0.75 -9.72 10.77
CA ALA A 14 -0.18 -8.63 10.49
C ALA A 14 -1.29 -8.55 11.54
N LEU A 15 -1.91 -9.70 11.86
CA LEU A 15 -3.00 -9.79 12.84
C LEU A 15 -2.52 -9.44 14.26
N ASP A 16 -1.33 -9.89 14.65
CA ASP A 16 -0.71 -9.55 15.93
C ASP A 16 -0.44 -8.04 16.09
N LEU A 17 -0.21 -7.35 14.97
CA LEU A 17 -0.05 -5.89 14.90
C LEU A 17 -1.38 -5.13 14.80
N GLY A 18 -2.50 -5.81 14.81
CA GLY A 18 -3.84 -5.24 14.85
C GLY A 18 -4.50 -5.04 13.50
N ALA A 19 -3.98 -5.63 12.43
CA ALA A 19 -4.71 -5.70 11.17
C ALA A 19 -6.01 -6.50 11.34
N ALA A 20 -7.06 -6.08 10.65
CA ALA A 20 -8.33 -6.82 10.62
C ALA A 20 -8.25 -8.06 9.72
N ASP A 21 -7.56 -7.93 8.59
CA ASP A 21 -7.35 -9.02 7.64
C ASP A 21 -5.94 -8.94 7.03
N ALA A 22 -5.41 -10.10 6.67
CA ALA A 22 -4.22 -10.23 5.82
C ALA A 22 -4.44 -11.38 4.84
N VAL A 23 -4.45 -11.09 3.54
CA VAL A 23 -4.84 -12.04 2.50
C VAL A 23 -3.73 -12.15 1.46
N PRO A 24 -3.28 -13.36 1.10
CA PRO A 24 -2.29 -13.53 0.05
C PRO A 24 -2.89 -13.20 -1.31
N PHE A 25 -2.05 -12.66 -2.20
CA PHE A 25 -2.41 -12.36 -3.59
C PHE A 25 -1.29 -12.77 -4.55
N THR A 26 -1.66 -12.90 -5.80
CA THR A 26 -0.76 -12.92 -6.96
C THR A 26 -0.93 -11.63 -7.75
N PRO A 27 0.00 -11.23 -8.62
CA PRO A 27 -0.18 -10.04 -9.46
C PRO A 27 -1.46 -10.01 -10.30
N ASP A 28 -2.06 -11.16 -10.59
CA ASP A 28 -3.31 -11.26 -11.34
C ASP A 28 -4.55 -10.89 -10.52
N ASP A 29 -4.45 -10.88 -9.19
CA ASP A 29 -5.50 -10.43 -8.29
C ASP A 29 -5.54 -8.89 -8.18
N ILE A 30 -4.51 -8.21 -8.66
CA ILE A 30 -4.37 -6.75 -8.58
C ILE A 30 -4.89 -6.08 -9.86
N VAL A 31 -5.83 -5.18 -9.69
CA VAL A 31 -6.42 -4.43 -10.80
C VAL A 31 -5.65 -3.13 -11.02
N PHE A 32 -4.93 -3.05 -12.14
CA PHE A 32 -4.26 -1.82 -12.56
C PHE A 32 -5.21 -0.95 -13.39
N GLU A 33 -5.36 0.30 -13.00
CA GLU A 33 -6.25 1.28 -13.62
C GLU A 33 -5.58 2.67 -13.64
N PRO A 34 -4.95 3.04 -14.76
CA PRO A 34 -4.21 4.31 -14.87
C PRO A 34 -5.04 5.57 -14.60
N ARG A 35 -6.38 5.50 -14.75
CA ARG A 35 -7.28 6.63 -14.47
C ARG A 35 -7.28 7.06 -13.00
N THR A 36 -6.72 6.25 -12.08
CA THR A 36 -6.52 6.65 -10.68
C THR A 36 -5.75 7.95 -10.54
N ILE A 37 -4.84 8.26 -11.49
CA ILE A 37 -4.08 9.51 -11.52
C ILE A 37 -4.99 10.75 -11.59
N LEU A 38 -6.15 10.65 -12.24
CA LEU A 38 -7.07 11.77 -12.38
C LEU A 38 -7.62 12.21 -11.02
N LYS A 39 -7.82 11.28 -10.09
CA LYS A 39 -8.23 11.58 -8.71
C LYS A 39 -7.14 12.30 -7.93
N CYS A 40 -5.87 11.95 -8.19
CA CYS A 40 -4.74 12.66 -7.61
C CYS A 40 -4.62 14.09 -8.19
N MET A 41 -4.65 14.22 -9.52
CA MET A 41 -4.43 15.51 -10.21
C MET A 41 -5.52 16.55 -9.92
N PHE A 42 -6.77 16.11 -9.84
CA PHE A 42 -7.93 17.00 -9.79
C PHE A 42 -8.76 16.90 -8.51
N GLY A 43 -8.41 16.00 -7.60
CA GLY A 43 -9.16 15.79 -6.35
C GLY A 43 -8.32 15.80 -5.08
N CYS A 44 -6.97 15.88 -5.19
CA CYS A 44 -6.09 15.83 -4.04
C CYS A 44 -5.46 17.21 -3.76
N GLU A 45 -5.73 17.78 -2.60
CA GLU A 45 -5.13 19.05 -2.15
C GLU A 45 -3.61 18.97 -2.00
N ASP A 46 -3.07 17.77 -1.81
CA ASP A 46 -1.65 17.49 -1.61
C ASP A 46 -0.91 17.18 -2.92
N TRP A 47 -1.58 17.29 -4.06
CA TRP A 47 -0.94 17.08 -5.37
C TRP A 47 0.30 17.95 -5.52
N GLY A 48 1.42 17.31 -5.85
CA GLY A 48 2.72 17.99 -6.03
C GLY A 48 3.49 18.25 -4.73
N LYS A 49 2.92 17.98 -3.56
CA LYS A 49 3.53 18.32 -2.27
C LYS A 49 4.08 17.12 -1.50
N GLY A 50 3.37 16.00 -1.54
CA GLY A 50 3.72 14.81 -0.74
C GLY A 50 5.02 14.14 -1.21
N PRO A 51 5.83 13.58 -0.29
CA PRO A 51 7.08 12.89 -0.64
C PRO A 51 6.87 11.59 -1.43
N THR A 52 5.68 11.01 -1.36
CA THR A 52 5.28 9.79 -2.09
C THR A 52 4.29 10.08 -3.23
N CYS A 53 4.06 11.35 -3.54
CA CYS A 53 3.17 11.79 -4.60
C CYS A 53 3.74 11.41 -5.98
N PRO A 54 2.94 10.86 -6.91
CA PRO A 54 3.40 10.52 -8.26
C PRO A 54 3.79 11.75 -9.10
N SER A 55 3.37 12.95 -8.70
CA SER A 55 3.78 14.20 -9.37
C SER A 55 5.16 14.71 -8.95
N ARG A 56 5.82 14.05 -7.99
CA ARG A 56 7.16 14.42 -7.55
C ARG A 56 8.16 14.20 -8.66
N THR A 57 9.08 15.15 -8.86
CA THR A 57 10.17 15.02 -9.83
C THR A 57 10.97 13.73 -9.59
N GLY A 58 11.10 12.90 -10.61
CA GLY A 58 11.79 11.62 -10.57
C GLY A 58 10.94 10.45 -10.06
N SER A 59 9.66 10.66 -9.74
CA SER A 59 8.73 9.56 -9.50
C SER A 59 8.37 8.88 -10.82
N LEU A 60 8.12 7.57 -10.75
CA LEU A 60 7.49 6.85 -11.84
C LEU A 60 6.03 7.30 -11.98
N MET A 61 5.52 7.31 -13.20
CA MET A 61 4.10 7.52 -13.44
C MET A 61 3.33 6.22 -13.12
N PRO A 62 2.03 6.32 -12.75
CA PRO A 62 1.25 5.13 -12.35
C PRO A 62 1.35 3.95 -13.32
N TRP A 63 1.32 4.17 -14.61
CA TRP A 63 1.41 3.11 -15.63
C TRP A 63 2.81 2.49 -15.78
N GLU A 64 3.86 3.09 -15.20
CA GLU A 64 5.21 2.54 -15.20
C GLU A 64 5.42 1.53 -14.06
N TYR A 65 4.55 1.56 -13.04
CA TYR A 65 4.62 0.62 -11.92
C TYR A 65 4.13 -0.78 -12.30
N GLU A 66 3.08 -0.91 -13.11
CA GLU A 66 2.49 -2.20 -13.47
C GLU A 66 3.52 -3.20 -14.00
N PRO A 67 4.38 -2.86 -14.99
CA PRO A 67 5.39 -3.80 -15.50
C PRO A 67 6.40 -4.25 -14.44
N LEU A 68 6.67 -3.40 -13.45
CA LEU A 68 7.56 -3.73 -12.34
C LEU A 68 6.89 -4.66 -11.34
N LEU A 69 5.65 -4.33 -10.96
CA LEU A 69 4.90 -5.07 -9.95
C LEU A 69 4.48 -6.45 -10.45
N ARG A 70 4.21 -6.62 -11.74
CA ARG A 70 3.92 -7.93 -12.35
C ARG A 70 5.13 -8.87 -12.40
N ARG A 71 6.33 -8.42 -11.99
CA ARG A 71 7.49 -9.30 -11.85
C ARG A 71 7.51 -10.07 -10.53
N TYR A 72 6.73 -9.61 -9.55
CA TYR A 72 6.51 -10.36 -8.33
C TYR A 72 5.64 -11.60 -8.60
N ARG A 73 5.78 -12.62 -7.79
CA ARG A 73 5.00 -13.86 -7.89
C ARG A 73 3.88 -13.93 -6.87
N TRP A 74 4.04 -13.24 -5.73
CA TRP A 74 3.05 -13.20 -4.68
C TRP A 74 3.31 -12.05 -3.70
N GLY A 75 2.29 -11.79 -2.90
CA GLY A 75 2.34 -10.81 -1.83
C GLY A 75 1.20 -10.99 -0.85
N LEU A 76 1.04 -10.03 0.06
CA LEU A 76 -0.10 -9.95 0.97
C LEU A 76 -0.75 -8.57 0.90
N ILE A 77 -2.09 -8.55 0.89
CA ILE A 77 -2.86 -7.36 1.20
C ILE A 77 -3.16 -7.37 2.69
N VAL A 78 -2.92 -6.25 3.34
CA VAL A 78 -3.24 -5.98 4.75
C VAL A 78 -4.39 -4.99 4.78
N HIS A 79 -5.46 -5.32 5.49
CA HIS A 79 -6.63 -4.47 5.73
C HIS A 79 -6.73 -4.06 7.19
N SER A 80 -7.07 -2.81 7.42
CA SER A 80 -7.37 -2.28 8.76
C SER A 80 -8.35 -1.10 8.66
N PRO A 81 -9.23 -0.90 9.67
CA PRO A 81 -9.99 0.34 9.78
C PRO A 81 -9.12 1.55 10.15
N ASP A 82 -7.88 1.33 10.57
CA ASP A 82 -6.91 2.37 10.89
C ASP A 82 -5.74 2.39 9.89
N LYS A 83 -5.51 3.56 9.28
CA LYS A 83 -4.47 3.78 8.28
C LYS A 83 -3.07 3.49 8.81
N LYS A 84 -2.79 3.90 10.05
CA LYS A 84 -1.47 3.72 10.65
C LYS A 84 -1.18 2.24 10.89
N THR A 85 -2.15 1.50 11.40
CA THR A 85 -2.06 0.05 11.61
C THR A 85 -1.77 -0.68 10.29
N ALA A 86 -2.49 -0.36 9.20
CA ALA A 86 -2.25 -0.96 7.90
C ALA A 86 -0.80 -0.70 7.42
N GLN A 87 -0.30 0.54 7.58
CA GLN A 87 1.07 0.88 7.22
C GLN A 87 2.10 0.15 8.09
N GLU A 88 1.96 0.18 9.42
CA GLU A 88 2.93 -0.44 10.33
C GLU A 88 3.01 -1.95 10.14
N ALA A 89 1.87 -2.62 9.97
CA ALA A 89 1.84 -4.05 9.71
C ALA A 89 2.50 -4.41 8.37
N SER A 90 2.17 -3.69 7.29
CA SER A 90 2.78 -3.94 5.99
C SER A 90 4.30 -3.70 5.99
N PHE A 91 4.76 -2.66 6.67
CA PHE A 91 6.19 -2.38 6.79
C PHE A 91 6.93 -3.43 7.63
N ALA A 92 6.32 -3.93 8.71
CA ALA A 92 6.88 -5.00 9.53
C ALA A 92 7.03 -6.31 8.71
N ILE A 93 6.03 -6.63 7.86
CA ILE A 93 6.11 -7.77 6.96
C ILE A 93 7.24 -7.58 5.93
N GLU A 94 7.36 -6.39 5.31
CA GLU A 94 8.46 -6.09 4.39
C GLU A 94 9.83 -6.35 5.04
N GLN A 95 10.03 -5.84 6.27
CA GLN A 95 11.27 -6.04 7.00
C GLN A 95 11.51 -7.52 7.33
N ARG A 96 10.46 -8.24 7.72
CA ARG A 96 10.56 -9.66 8.01
C ARG A 96 10.86 -10.48 6.76
N ALA A 97 10.19 -10.20 5.66
CA ALA A 97 10.43 -10.85 4.37
C ALA A 97 11.87 -10.63 3.90
N PHE A 98 12.41 -9.42 4.08
CA PHE A 98 13.81 -9.14 3.76
C PHE A 98 14.79 -10.05 4.56
N VAL A 99 14.53 -10.21 5.87
CA VAL A 99 15.36 -11.10 6.74
C VAL A 99 15.22 -12.56 6.34
N ASP A 100 14.05 -12.97 5.85
CA ASP A 100 13.79 -14.33 5.38
C ASP A 100 14.34 -14.62 3.98
N GLY A 101 15.04 -13.66 3.36
CA GLY A 101 15.72 -13.82 2.07
C GLY A 101 14.98 -13.21 0.87
N TYR A 102 13.77 -12.68 1.05
CA TYR A 102 13.02 -11.95 0.01
C TYR A 102 13.51 -10.51 -0.09
N TYR A 103 14.76 -10.34 -0.56
CA TYR A 103 15.47 -9.05 -0.54
C TYR A 103 14.86 -7.97 -1.45
N LEU A 104 13.94 -8.32 -2.33
CA LEU A 104 13.17 -7.38 -3.16
C LEU A 104 11.77 -7.09 -2.58
N ALA A 105 11.45 -7.60 -1.39
CA ALA A 105 10.16 -7.33 -0.77
C ALA A 105 9.94 -5.82 -0.65
N PHE A 106 8.72 -5.37 -0.98
CA PHE A 106 8.36 -3.96 -1.02
C PHE A 106 6.93 -3.74 -0.56
N SER A 107 6.73 -2.87 0.43
CA SER A 107 5.40 -2.51 0.91
C SER A 107 4.86 -1.26 0.21
N MET A 108 3.54 -1.16 0.16
CA MET A 108 2.78 0.00 -0.30
C MET A 108 1.69 0.31 0.70
N SER A 109 1.50 1.59 1.02
CA SER A 109 0.45 2.02 1.94
C SER A 109 0.22 3.52 1.83
N ASP A 110 -0.94 3.98 2.25
CA ASP A 110 -1.14 5.40 2.53
C ASP A 110 -0.27 5.80 3.72
N CYS A 111 0.57 6.83 3.51
CA CYS A 111 1.56 7.23 4.51
C CYS A 111 0.91 7.82 5.76
N ALA A 112 1.17 7.22 6.92
CA ALA A 112 0.72 7.64 8.24
C ALA A 112 1.88 7.74 9.26
N CYS A 113 3.13 7.94 8.77
CA CYS A 113 4.32 7.99 9.62
C CYS A 113 4.35 9.21 10.57
N CYS A 114 3.64 10.27 10.24
CA CYS A 114 3.69 11.54 10.97
C CYS A 114 2.27 11.98 11.34
N PRO A 115 2.06 12.54 12.53
CA PRO A 115 0.78 13.21 12.86
C PRO A 115 0.47 14.34 11.86
N GLU A 116 1.50 15.08 11.44
CA GLU A 116 1.44 16.10 10.41
C GLU A 116 2.64 15.93 9.46
N CYS A 117 2.37 15.76 8.18
CA CYS A 117 3.43 15.54 7.19
C CYS A 117 4.20 16.82 6.89
N VAL A 118 5.45 16.88 7.31
CA VAL A 118 6.32 18.02 7.03
C VAL A 118 6.67 18.18 5.55
N GLY A 119 6.58 17.10 4.78
CA GLY A 119 6.77 17.11 3.33
C GLY A 119 5.73 17.97 2.61
N LEU A 120 4.49 18.00 3.11
CA LEU A 120 3.42 18.86 2.58
C LEU A 120 3.73 20.36 2.77
N LYS A 121 4.61 20.68 3.71
CA LYS A 121 5.11 22.04 3.99
C LYS A 121 6.42 22.34 3.25
N GLY A 122 6.80 21.56 2.27
CA GLY A 122 8.01 21.73 1.47
C GLY A 122 9.32 21.37 2.20
N LYS A 123 9.24 20.70 3.35
CA LYS A 123 10.42 20.22 4.09
C LYS A 123 10.77 18.78 3.67
N PRO A 124 12.03 18.34 3.83
CA PRO A 124 12.39 16.94 3.63
C PRO A 124 11.55 16.00 4.49
N CYS A 125 11.21 14.82 3.96
CA CYS A 125 10.46 13.81 4.70
C CYS A 125 11.19 13.42 5.99
N ALA A 126 10.48 13.40 7.13
CA ALA A 126 11.05 13.04 8.42
C ALA A 126 11.38 11.52 8.51
N TYR A 127 10.65 10.70 7.76
CA TYR A 127 10.81 9.24 7.75
C TYR A 127 10.97 8.66 6.34
N PRO A 128 12.00 9.08 5.56
CA PRO A 128 12.13 8.69 4.16
C PRO A 128 12.30 7.18 3.97
N LYS A 129 12.82 6.48 4.98
CA LYS A 129 12.98 5.02 4.96
C LYS A 129 11.66 4.25 5.15
N LYS A 130 10.62 4.90 5.67
CA LYS A 130 9.31 4.31 5.95
C LYS A 130 8.21 4.80 5.00
N ALA A 131 8.44 5.91 4.31
CA ALA A 131 7.48 6.46 3.36
C ALA A 131 7.32 5.51 2.16
N ARG A 132 6.07 5.13 1.87
CA ARG A 132 5.71 4.22 0.77
C ARG A 132 4.62 4.86 -0.08
N PRO A 133 4.55 4.53 -1.38
CA PRO A 133 3.45 5.00 -2.22
C PRO A 133 2.15 4.29 -1.88
N ALA A 134 1.03 4.99 -2.00
CA ALA A 134 -0.29 4.41 -1.90
C ALA A 134 -0.70 3.67 -3.17
N PHE A 135 -1.66 2.77 -3.11
CA PHE A 135 -2.16 2.00 -4.24
C PHE A 135 -2.54 2.89 -5.44
N HIS A 136 -3.40 3.89 -5.21
CA HIS A 136 -3.83 4.80 -6.26
C HIS A 136 -2.70 5.62 -6.87
N SER A 137 -1.62 5.88 -6.10
CA SER A 137 -0.43 6.58 -6.59
C SER A 137 0.38 5.78 -7.61
N VAL A 138 0.23 4.48 -7.61
CA VAL A 138 0.93 3.54 -8.50
C VAL A 138 0.00 2.91 -9.54
N GLY A 139 -1.22 3.44 -9.69
CA GLY A 139 -2.17 2.99 -10.71
C GLY A 139 -2.97 1.76 -10.33
N ILE A 140 -3.08 1.41 -9.05
CA ILE A 140 -3.91 0.29 -8.59
C ILE A 140 -5.30 0.80 -8.20
N ASP A 141 -6.34 0.18 -8.75
CA ASP A 141 -7.71 0.37 -8.33
C ASP A 141 -7.98 -0.42 -7.03
N VAL A 142 -7.94 0.30 -5.92
CA VAL A 142 -8.17 -0.29 -4.58
C VAL A 142 -9.55 -0.93 -4.48
N PHE A 143 -10.59 -0.28 -5.04
CA PHE A 143 -11.96 -0.77 -4.98
C PHE A 143 -12.15 -2.07 -5.75
N ALA A 144 -11.68 -2.12 -6.98
CA ALA A 144 -11.78 -3.32 -7.80
C ALA A 144 -10.94 -4.46 -7.22
N THR A 145 -9.72 -4.17 -6.76
CA THR A 145 -8.82 -5.15 -6.13
C THR A 145 -9.44 -5.73 -4.85
N ALA A 146 -9.84 -4.87 -3.90
CA ALA A 146 -10.42 -5.33 -2.64
C ALA A 146 -11.70 -6.16 -2.85
N ARG A 147 -12.59 -5.71 -3.74
CA ARG A 147 -13.81 -6.45 -4.09
C ARG A 147 -13.51 -7.80 -4.73
N GLY A 148 -12.55 -7.86 -5.65
CA GLY A 148 -12.13 -9.10 -6.30
C GLY A 148 -11.60 -10.13 -5.30
N MET A 149 -11.00 -9.66 -4.20
CA MET A 149 -10.47 -10.51 -3.12
C MET A 149 -11.48 -10.76 -1.99
N GLY A 150 -12.72 -10.26 -2.09
CA GLY A 150 -13.74 -10.42 -1.06
C GLY A 150 -13.51 -9.59 0.21
N LEU A 151 -12.67 -8.54 0.12
CA LEU A 151 -12.37 -7.65 1.25
C LEU A 151 -13.39 -6.50 1.33
N PRO A 152 -13.69 -5.99 2.54
CA PRO A 152 -14.71 -4.97 2.74
C PRO A 152 -14.26 -3.63 2.16
N ILE A 153 -15.02 -3.07 1.23
CA ILE A 153 -14.81 -1.72 0.71
C ILE A 153 -16.11 -1.11 0.18
N GLN A 154 -16.38 0.13 0.56
CA GLN A 154 -17.51 0.92 0.08
C GLN A 154 -17.06 2.36 -0.24
N THR A 155 -17.85 3.03 -1.06
CA THR A 155 -17.75 4.48 -1.21
C THR A 155 -18.40 5.14 0.00
N LEU A 156 -17.71 6.11 0.58
CA LEU A 156 -18.19 6.84 1.74
C LEU A 156 -19.09 8.00 1.29
N ALA A 157 -20.21 8.21 1.97
CA ALA A 157 -21.06 9.36 1.79
C ALA A 157 -20.67 10.52 2.73
N SER A 158 -19.99 10.20 3.85
CA SER A 158 -19.42 11.18 4.79
C SER A 158 -18.10 10.68 5.37
N GLU A 159 -17.33 11.60 5.96
CA GLU A 159 -16.04 11.28 6.61
C GLU A 159 -16.22 10.50 7.92
N ASP A 160 -17.42 10.52 8.51
CA ASP A 160 -17.75 9.83 9.75
C ASP A 160 -18.04 8.33 9.56
N GLU A 161 -18.16 7.87 8.32
CA GLU A 161 -18.38 6.45 8.05
C GLU A 161 -17.12 5.62 8.32
N PRO A 162 -17.30 4.34 8.74
CA PRO A 162 -16.17 3.44 8.93
C PRO A 162 -15.32 3.33 7.68
N GLN A 163 -14.03 3.58 7.81
CA GLN A 163 -13.09 3.54 6.70
C GLN A 163 -12.39 2.19 6.62
N ASN A 164 -12.00 1.82 5.41
CA ASN A 164 -11.20 0.65 5.14
C ASN A 164 -9.87 1.09 4.48
N TRP A 165 -8.77 0.82 5.16
CA TRP A 165 -7.43 1.14 4.69
C TRP A 165 -6.71 -0.12 4.25
N TYR A 166 -6.03 -0.02 3.13
CA TYR A 166 -5.34 -1.12 2.50
C TYR A 166 -3.86 -0.81 2.33
N ALA A 167 -3.04 -1.81 2.65
CA ALA A 167 -1.63 -1.84 2.33
C ALA A 167 -1.31 -3.15 1.61
N ALA A 168 -0.25 -3.19 0.83
CA ALA A 168 0.25 -4.43 0.23
C ALA A 168 1.71 -4.63 0.58
N VAL A 169 2.12 -5.88 0.62
CA VAL A 169 3.53 -6.27 0.60
C VAL A 169 3.74 -7.21 -0.57
N TRP A 170 4.50 -6.77 -1.55
CA TRP A 170 4.99 -7.56 -2.66
C TRP A 170 6.22 -8.31 -2.14
N VAL A 171 6.21 -9.63 -2.14
CA VAL A 171 7.25 -10.42 -1.45
C VAL A 171 8.27 -10.99 -2.43
N GLU A 172 7.82 -11.67 -3.47
CA GLU A 172 8.70 -12.35 -4.44
C GLU A 172 8.16 -12.27 -5.86
#